data_814ff3eeff155d82a348fd52739d37cd
#
_entry.id   814ff3eeff155d82a348fd52739d37cd
#
_cell.length_a   1.000
_cell.length_b   1.000
_cell.length_c   1.000
_cell.angle_alpha   90.00
_cell.angle_beta   90.00
_cell.angle_gamma   90.00
#
_symmetry.space_group_name_H-M   'P 1'
#
loop_
_entity.id
_entity.type
_entity.pdbx_description
1 polymer ?
#
loop_
_entity_poly.entity_id
_entity_poly.type
_entity_poly.pdbx_seq_one_letter_code
_entity_poly.pdbx_strand_id
1 'polypeptide(L)'
;MSMPPFNNPLIEPRRLCARIVSGGQTGADRGALDFAIKHGYPHGGWAPHGCLAEDGIIPAKYQLKEMAEGGYRQRTRRNVQDSDATLLVNLGELDGGTLATRVFAEKLGKPCLIVQVDSGVSGTIVECRAVVAKGCVYP
;
A
#
# COMPACT_ATOMS: atom_id res chain seq x y z
N MET A 1 -7.00 13.64 34.23
CA MET A 1 -6.16 14.40 33.32
C MET A 1 -5.89 13.59 32.08
N SER A 2 -6.59 13.88 31.02
CA SER A 2 -6.38 13.17 29.78
C SER A 2 -5.26 13.83 29.01
N MET A 3 -4.13 13.19 28.91
CA MET A 3 -3.14 13.57 27.92
C MET A 3 -3.43 12.81 26.62
N PRO A 4 -3.62 13.50 25.51
CA PRO A 4 -3.69 12.82 24.24
C PRO A 4 -2.38 12.06 24.04
N PRO A 5 -2.44 10.75 23.79
CA PRO A 5 -1.24 9.94 23.66
C PRO A 5 -0.30 10.39 22.54
N PHE A 6 -0.80 11.23 21.63
CA PHE A 6 -0.03 11.72 20.48
C PHE A 6 0.70 13.05 20.74
N ASN A 7 0.46 13.72 21.87
CA ASN A 7 1.07 14.98 22.20
C ASN A 7 2.13 14.87 23.32
N ASN A 8 2.51 13.67 23.68
CA ASN A 8 3.59 13.50 24.62
C ASN A 8 4.93 13.60 23.86
N PRO A 9 5.75 14.64 24.11
CA PRO A 9 7.01 14.82 23.41
C PRO A 9 8.03 13.69 23.67
N LEU A 10 7.76 12.82 24.66
CA LEU A 10 8.60 11.68 24.97
C LEU A 10 8.15 10.40 24.26
N ILE A 11 6.98 10.42 23.61
CA ILE A 11 6.43 9.29 22.85
C ILE A 11 6.10 9.80 21.47
N GLU A 12 7.10 9.86 20.62
CA GLU A 12 6.82 10.04 19.19
C GLU A 12 6.11 8.81 18.66
N PRO A 13 5.01 8.99 17.91
CA PRO A 13 4.38 7.85 17.26
C PRO A 13 5.40 7.19 16.33
N ARG A 14 5.80 5.99 16.71
CA ARG A 14 6.75 5.22 15.92
C ARG A 14 6.15 4.96 14.55
N ARG A 15 6.78 5.46 13.53
CA ARG A 15 6.39 5.14 12.17
C ARG A 15 6.63 3.65 11.91
N LEU A 16 5.60 2.98 11.44
CA LEU A 16 5.68 1.54 11.14
C LEU A 16 6.50 1.27 9.88
N CYS A 17 6.59 2.25 9.00
CA CYS A 17 7.39 2.17 7.79
C CYS A 17 7.90 3.56 7.40
N ALA A 18 8.98 3.60 6.64
CA ALA A 18 9.58 4.85 6.18
C ALA A 18 8.82 5.44 4.99
N ARG A 19 8.22 4.59 4.15
CA ARG A 19 7.56 5.01 2.92
C ARG A 19 6.44 4.04 2.54
N ILE A 20 5.38 4.59 1.98
CA ILE A 20 4.26 3.81 1.43
C ILE A 20 4.33 3.85 -0.10
N VAL A 21 4.38 2.67 -0.70
CA VAL A 21 4.41 2.49 -2.16
C VAL A 21 3.11 1.85 -2.61
N SER A 22 2.48 2.42 -3.61
CA SER A 22 1.18 1.94 -4.10
C SER A 22 1.04 2.20 -5.60
N GLY A 23 0.19 1.41 -6.24
CA GLY A 23 -0.10 1.56 -7.66
C GLY A 23 -1.22 2.53 -8.00
N GLY A 24 -1.90 3.06 -6.99
CA GLY A 24 -2.92 4.10 -7.18
C GLY A 24 -4.25 3.63 -7.77
N GLN A 25 -4.49 2.34 -7.86
CA GLN A 25 -5.78 1.82 -8.29
C GLN A 25 -6.84 2.07 -7.22
N THR A 26 -8.12 2.00 -7.59
CA THR A 26 -9.20 2.17 -6.62
C THR A 26 -9.16 1.08 -5.55
N GLY A 27 -9.72 1.36 -4.38
CA GLY A 27 -9.72 0.43 -3.25
C GLY A 27 -8.50 0.58 -2.36
N ALA A 28 -7.84 -0.53 -2.02
CA ALA A 28 -6.74 -0.55 -1.06
C ALA A 28 -5.54 0.30 -1.47
N ASP A 29 -5.19 0.30 -2.75
CA ASP A 29 -4.08 1.12 -3.27
C ASP A 29 -4.33 2.61 -3.00
N ARG A 30 -5.50 3.10 -3.35
CA ARG A 30 -5.89 4.50 -3.17
C ARG A 30 -6.03 4.85 -1.70
N GLY A 31 -6.61 3.94 -0.91
CA GLY A 31 -6.73 4.10 0.54
C GLY A 31 -5.38 4.24 1.23
N ALA A 32 -4.39 3.50 0.79
CA ALA A 32 -3.03 3.60 1.32
C ALA A 32 -2.39 4.97 1.04
N LEU A 33 -2.57 5.49 -0.15
CA LEU A 33 -2.06 6.82 -0.50
C LEU A 33 -2.80 7.93 0.25
N ASP A 34 -4.10 7.83 0.39
CA ASP A 34 -4.89 8.77 1.18
C ASP A 34 -4.45 8.79 2.65
N PHE A 35 -4.18 7.62 3.20
CA PHE A 35 -3.62 7.50 4.55
C PHE A 35 -2.26 8.18 4.66
N ALA A 36 -1.38 7.93 3.69
CA ALA A 36 -0.04 8.52 3.67
C ALA A 36 -0.09 10.05 3.63
N ILE A 37 -0.95 10.61 2.79
CA ILE A 37 -1.15 12.06 2.69
C ILE A 37 -1.67 12.62 4.02
N LYS A 38 -2.69 11.98 4.59
CA LYS A 38 -3.31 12.43 5.84
C LYS A 38 -2.33 12.43 7.01
N HIS A 39 -1.45 11.47 7.08
CA HIS A 39 -0.55 11.26 8.21
C HIS A 39 0.91 11.65 7.94
N GLY A 40 1.17 12.29 6.80
CA GLY A 40 2.50 12.82 6.49
C GLY A 40 3.57 11.76 6.21
N TYR A 41 3.20 10.59 5.72
CA TYR A 41 4.17 9.59 5.26
C TYR A 41 4.71 9.93 3.87
N PRO A 42 6.02 9.79 3.64
CA PRO A 42 6.53 9.74 2.29
C PRO A 42 5.83 8.64 1.51
N HIS A 43 5.42 8.91 0.29
CA HIS A 43 4.67 7.97 -0.52
C HIS A 43 4.98 8.14 -2.00
N GLY A 44 4.54 7.19 -2.78
CA GLY A 44 4.69 7.19 -4.22
C GLY A 44 4.46 5.79 -4.77
N GLY A 45 5.04 5.51 -5.89
CA GLY A 45 4.94 4.25 -6.59
C GLY A 45 4.84 4.46 -8.08
N TRP A 46 4.69 3.35 -8.80
CA TRP A 46 4.56 3.35 -10.25
C TRP A 46 3.11 3.16 -10.64
N ALA A 47 2.65 4.00 -11.54
CA ALA A 47 1.37 3.85 -12.23
C ALA A 47 1.58 3.22 -13.61
N PRO A 48 0.56 2.57 -14.19
CA PRO A 48 0.68 2.06 -15.56
C PRO A 48 0.83 3.21 -16.56
N HIS A 49 1.30 2.90 -17.76
CA HIS A 49 1.37 3.87 -18.84
C HIS A 49 0.00 4.52 -19.05
N GLY A 50 -0.05 5.84 -19.13
CA GLY A 50 -1.28 6.63 -19.20
C GLY A 50 -1.83 7.05 -17.84
N CYS A 51 -1.23 6.62 -16.72
CA CYS A 51 -1.71 6.91 -15.36
C CYS A 51 -3.19 6.60 -15.15
N LEU A 52 -3.66 5.46 -15.67
CA LEU A 52 -5.08 5.11 -15.63
C LEU A 52 -5.41 4.18 -14.46
N ALA A 53 -6.55 4.45 -13.85
CA ALA A 53 -7.23 3.57 -12.91
C ALA A 53 -8.66 3.33 -13.40
N GLU A 54 -9.43 2.50 -12.69
CA GLU A 54 -10.83 2.21 -13.05
C GLU A 54 -11.70 3.48 -13.11
N ASP A 55 -11.40 4.47 -12.30
CA ASP A 55 -12.13 5.74 -12.22
C ASP A 55 -11.56 6.84 -13.12
N GLY A 56 -10.61 6.52 -14.00
CA GLY A 56 -9.99 7.47 -14.91
C GLY A 56 -8.54 7.77 -14.58
N ILE A 57 -8.08 8.97 -14.90
CA ILE A 57 -6.70 9.38 -14.68
C ILE A 57 -6.46 9.53 -13.16
N ILE A 58 -5.38 8.92 -12.68
CA ILE A 58 -4.98 9.00 -11.27
C ILE A 58 -4.56 10.46 -10.96
N PRO A 59 -5.16 11.09 -9.93
CA PRO A 59 -4.83 12.47 -9.58
C PRO A 59 -3.35 12.68 -9.23
N ALA A 60 -2.82 13.81 -9.67
CA ALA A 60 -1.40 14.18 -9.47
C ALA A 60 -1.00 14.29 -7.99
N LYS A 61 -1.94 14.53 -7.07
CA LYS A 61 -1.67 14.60 -5.63
C LYS A 61 -1.05 13.33 -5.05
N TYR A 62 -1.24 12.19 -5.71
CA TYR A 62 -0.68 10.91 -5.27
C TYR A 62 0.79 10.72 -5.63
N GLN A 63 1.34 11.60 -6.46
CA GLN A 63 2.77 11.64 -6.78
C GLN A 63 3.32 10.33 -7.35
N LEU A 64 2.54 9.64 -8.15
CA LEU A 64 2.96 8.41 -8.79
C LEU A 64 3.79 8.70 -10.05
N LYS A 65 4.73 7.81 -10.33
CA LYS A 65 5.51 7.85 -11.56
C LYS A 65 4.84 7.00 -12.61
N GLU A 66 4.65 7.56 -13.78
CA GLU A 66 4.10 6.82 -14.91
C GLU A 66 5.15 5.89 -15.51
N MET A 67 4.76 4.65 -15.78
CA MET A 67 5.60 3.73 -16.56
C MET A 67 5.70 4.23 -18.00
N ALA A 68 6.91 4.19 -18.57
CA ALA A 68 7.12 4.57 -19.96
C ALA A 68 6.34 3.67 -20.93
N GLU A 69 6.20 2.41 -20.56
CA GLU A 69 5.43 1.41 -21.29
C GLU A 69 4.99 0.31 -20.34
N GLY A 70 4.05 -0.51 -20.76
CA GLY A 70 3.54 -1.62 -19.96
C GLY A 70 2.27 -1.28 -19.20
N GLY A 71 1.56 -2.33 -18.82
CA GLY A 71 0.28 -2.26 -18.15
C GLY A 71 0.37 -2.53 -16.66
N TYR A 72 -0.76 -3.00 -16.13
CA TYR A 72 -0.92 -3.22 -14.68
C TYR A 72 0.05 -4.27 -14.10
N ARG A 73 0.37 -5.31 -14.86
CA ARG A 73 1.26 -6.37 -14.40
C ARG A 73 2.69 -5.85 -14.21
N GLN A 74 3.20 -5.11 -15.18
CA GLN A 74 4.53 -4.52 -15.13
C GLN A 74 4.65 -3.50 -13.98
N ARG A 75 3.63 -2.68 -13.80
CA ARG A 75 3.54 -1.72 -12.71
C ARG A 75 3.54 -2.43 -11.35
N THR A 76 2.74 -3.48 -11.21
CA THR A 76 2.67 -4.27 -9.97
C THR A 76 4.03 -4.86 -9.62
N ARG A 77 4.68 -5.46 -10.59
CA ARG A 77 6.03 -6.01 -10.41
C ARG A 77 7.02 -4.93 -9.95
N ARG A 78 6.98 -3.77 -10.58
CA ARG A 78 7.89 -2.66 -10.25
C ARG A 78 7.68 -2.17 -8.83
N ASN A 79 6.44 -2.02 -8.40
CA ASN A 79 6.13 -1.61 -7.04
C ASN A 79 6.63 -2.62 -6.00
N VAL A 80 6.50 -3.91 -6.26
CA VAL A 80 7.03 -4.95 -5.36
C VAL A 80 8.56 -4.91 -5.34
N GLN A 81 9.21 -4.73 -6.48
CA GLN A 81 10.66 -4.60 -6.55
C GLN A 81 11.19 -3.42 -5.73
N ASP A 82 10.50 -2.30 -5.76
CA ASP A 82 10.91 -1.06 -5.09
C ASP A 82 10.50 -1.03 -3.60
N SER A 83 9.89 -2.10 -3.09
CA SER A 83 9.42 -2.21 -1.70
C SER A 83 10.13 -3.34 -0.98
N ASP A 84 10.21 -3.25 0.34
CA ASP A 84 10.82 -4.31 1.17
C ASP A 84 9.81 -5.35 1.64
N ALA A 85 8.54 -4.97 1.72
CA ALA A 85 7.46 -5.85 2.13
C ALA A 85 6.16 -5.42 1.45
N THR A 86 5.20 -6.34 1.38
CA THR A 86 3.90 -6.08 0.75
C THR A 86 2.76 -6.43 1.69
N LEU A 87 1.77 -5.54 1.78
CA LEU A 87 0.50 -5.81 2.42
C LEU A 87 -0.58 -5.93 1.35
N LEU A 88 -1.28 -7.04 1.34
CA LEU A 88 -2.45 -7.26 0.51
C LEU A 88 -3.71 -7.24 1.38
N VAL A 89 -4.63 -6.34 1.06
CA VAL A 89 -5.97 -6.34 1.65
C VAL A 89 -6.92 -6.93 0.62
N ASN A 90 -7.52 -8.06 0.93
CA ASN A 90 -8.29 -8.84 -0.03
C ASN A 90 -9.67 -9.22 0.49
N LEU A 91 -10.59 -9.37 -0.42
CA LEU A 91 -11.92 -9.89 -0.17
C LEU A 91 -12.13 -11.12 -1.05
N GLY A 92 -12.42 -12.28 -0.43
CA GLY A 92 -12.62 -13.52 -1.16
C GLY A 92 -11.32 -14.21 -1.59
N GLU A 93 -11.34 -14.87 -2.73
CA GLU A 93 -10.16 -15.55 -3.27
C GLU A 93 -9.19 -14.56 -3.90
N LEU A 94 -7.91 -14.91 -3.82
CA LEU A 94 -6.88 -14.12 -4.50
C LEU A 94 -6.96 -14.35 -6.00
N ASP A 95 -7.17 -13.28 -6.73
CA ASP A 95 -7.21 -13.33 -8.19
C ASP A 95 -6.57 -12.07 -8.80
N GLY A 96 -6.48 -12.05 -10.12
CA GLY A 96 -6.05 -10.88 -10.88
C GLY A 96 -4.77 -10.23 -10.35
N GLY A 97 -4.82 -8.94 -10.15
CA GLY A 97 -3.66 -8.13 -9.71
C GLY A 97 -3.19 -8.47 -8.30
N THR A 98 -4.09 -8.85 -7.41
CA THR A 98 -3.75 -9.25 -6.05
C THR A 98 -2.95 -10.55 -6.02
N LEU A 99 -3.39 -11.55 -6.78
CA LEU A 99 -2.64 -12.80 -6.94
C LEU A 99 -1.28 -12.55 -7.58
N ALA A 100 -1.22 -11.74 -8.63
CA ALA A 100 0.03 -11.40 -9.28
C ALA A 100 1.01 -10.72 -8.32
N THR A 101 0.53 -9.85 -7.46
CA THR A 101 1.36 -9.19 -6.46
C THR A 101 1.97 -10.19 -5.49
N ARG A 102 1.19 -11.14 -4.99
CA ARG A 102 1.67 -12.22 -4.13
C ARG A 102 2.76 -13.04 -4.81
N VAL A 103 2.52 -13.44 -6.06
CA VAL A 103 3.47 -14.23 -6.83
C VAL A 103 4.78 -13.47 -7.02
N PHE A 104 4.74 -12.17 -7.33
CA PHE A 104 5.96 -11.37 -7.45
C PHE A 104 6.71 -11.25 -6.14
N ALA A 105 6.00 -11.05 -5.02
CA ALA A 105 6.63 -11.00 -3.71
C ALA A 105 7.34 -12.32 -3.37
N GLU A 106 6.71 -13.44 -3.63
CA GLU A 106 7.29 -14.77 -3.42
C GLU A 106 8.54 -14.98 -4.28
N LYS A 107 8.46 -14.63 -5.56
CA LYS A 107 9.60 -14.77 -6.48
C LYS A 107 10.79 -13.89 -6.09
N LEU A 108 10.53 -12.74 -5.52
CA LEU A 108 11.56 -11.81 -5.07
C LEU A 108 12.03 -12.09 -3.64
N GLY A 109 11.45 -13.09 -2.97
CA GLY A 109 11.81 -13.45 -1.60
C GLY A 109 11.45 -12.37 -0.58
N LYS A 110 10.43 -11.56 -0.84
CA LYS A 110 10.01 -10.48 0.05
C LYS A 110 8.80 -10.86 0.88
N PRO A 111 8.73 -10.40 2.15
CA PRO A 111 7.57 -10.66 2.99
C PRO A 111 6.28 -10.16 2.36
N CYS A 112 5.21 -10.96 2.48
CA CYS A 112 3.88 -10.60 2.00
C CYS A 112 2.85 -10.99 3.04
N LEU A 113 2.16 -10.01 3.62
CA LEU A 113 1.07 -10.23 4.55
C LEU A 113 -0.25 -10.08 3.79
N ILE A 114 -1.11 -11.09 3.92
CA ILE A 114 -2.44 -11.07 3.31
C ILE A 114 -3.48 -10.92 4.41
N VAL A 115 -4.31 -9.89 4.28
CA VAL A 115 -5.42 -9.62 5.18
C VAL A 115 -6.71 -9.87 4.44
N GLN A 116 -7.49 -10.86 4.89
CA GLN A 116 -8.82 -11.15 4.35
C GLN A 116 -9.88 -10.43 5.16
N VAL A 117 -10.71 -9.64 4.49
CA VAL A 117 -11.69 -8.77 5.14
C VAL A 117 -13.13 -9.35 5.17
N ASP A 118 -13.32 -10.54 4.62
CA ASP A 118 -14.64 -11.18 4.49
C ASP A 118 -15.11 -11.91 5.75
N SER A 119 -14.26 -12.04 6.77
CA SER A 119 -14.64 -12.64 8.04
C SER A 119 -13.84 -12.02 9.19
N GLY A 120 -14.52 -11.62 10.27
CA GLY A 120 -13.86 -11.06 11.45
C GLY A 120 -13.20 -9.70 11.22
N VAL A 121 -13.83 -8.87 10.44
CA VAL A 121 -13.29 -7.61 9.91
C VAL A 121 -12.72 -6.68 10.97
N SER A 122 -13.33 -6.56 12.14
CA SER A 122 -12.89 -5.60 13.16
C SER A 122 -11.51 -5.92 13.74
N GLY A 123 -11.23 -7.18 14.02
CA GLY A 123 -9.92 -7.62 14.49
C GLY A 123 -8.85 -7.42 13.43
N THR A 124 -9.17 -7.75 12.20
CA THR A 124 -8.30 -7.59 11.05
C THR A 124 -7.93 -6.13 10.81
N ILE A 125 -8.87 -5.21 10.96
CA ILE A 125 -8.62 -3.76 10.81
C ILE A 125 -7.64 -3.26 11.87
N VAL A 126 -7.71 -3.76 13.10
CA VAL A 126 -6.77 -3.38 14.16
C VAL A 126 -5.36 -3.86 13.81
N GLU A 127 -5.21 -5.05 13.30
CA GLU A 127 -3.92 -5.57 12.84
C GLU A 127 -3.37 -4.78 11.65
N CYS A 128 -4.22 -4.33 10.75
CA CYS A 128 -3.83 -3.49 9.62
C CYS A 128 -3.22 -2.15 10.02
N ARG A 129 -3.44 -1.68 11.23
CA ARG A 129 -2.75 -0.49 11.73
C ARG A 129 -1.28 -0.73 11.98
N ALA A 130 -0.89 -1.96 12.24
CA ALA A 130 0.48 -2.32 12.51
C ALA A 130 1.32 -2.50 11.24
N VAL A 131 0.66 -2.82 10.12
CA VAL A 131 1.33 -3.05 8.83
C VAL A 131 0.53 -2.34 7.77
N VAL A 132 1.10 -1.35 7.13
CA VAL A 132 0.34 -0.47 6.25
C VAL A 132 0.73 -0.68 4.81
N ALA A 133 -0.25 -1.03 4.03
CA ALA A 133 -0.31 -0.92 2.59
C ALA A 133 0.60 -1.82 1.78
N LYS A 134 0.08 -2.18 0.64
CA LYS A 134 0.77 -2.82 -0.47
C LYS A 134 2.04 -2.02 -0.81
N GLY A 135 3.20 -2.69 -0.70
CA GLY A 135 4.47 -2.03 -0.94
C GLY A 135 4.90 -1.06 0.15
N CYS A 136 4.92 -1.49 1.40
CA CYS A 136 5.42 -0.69 2.53
C CYS A 136 6.90 -1.00 2.77
N VAL A 137 7.70 0.06 2.91
CA VAL A 137 9.12 -0.03 3.25
C VAL A 137 9.28 0.17 4.74
N TYR A 138 9.87 -0.80 5.42
CA TYR A 138 10.16 -0.70 6.85
C TYR A 138 11.52 -0.03 7.06
N PRO A 139 11.62 0.83 8.07
CA PRO A 139 12.92 1.42 8.40
C PRO A 139 13.92 0.41 8.96
#